data_77fce7ae4f3b05dc8d7282a8edd74b10
#
_entry.id   77fce7ae4f3b05dc8d7282a8edd74b10
#
_cell.length_a   1.000
_cell.length_b   1.000
_cell.length_c   1.000
_cell.angle_alpha   90.00
_cell.angle_beta   90.00
_cell.angle_gamma   90.00
#
_symmetry.space_group_name_H-M   'P 1'
#
loop_
_entity.id
_entity.type
_entity.pdbx_description
1 polymer ?
#
loop_
_entity_poly.entity_id
_entity_poly.type
_entity_poly.pdbx_seq_one_letter_code
_entity_poly.pdbx_strand_id
1 'polypeptide(L)'
;MPQEDLSKLKIDKSDKKHVLAGRKKKPFVIATMLVLLIAGFLLYHAGIIAPTTTVDVTTVSMVYPSQSVSVLNASGYIVAQRKAAVASKLTGRLTALLVEEGSIVKKGQILARMESSDVAAAKDQVAANLANARALLKQARVERDNLQKDHSRYQKLIKDGYISQSEYDTVSTRYLRSQEAVKAASAAAESAAAALAGAEANLDYTLIRAPFDGVVLTKNADVGDIVTPLGASSTSKAAVVTLADMGSLQVEADVSETSITRIRVGQPCDIQLDALPDKRFRGQVHAIVPTVDRAKATVLVKVRFLGLDARMLPDMSAKVSFLSRELTSGELLPRLAVNKDALVSRDGKNIAYLVQDNKVRETAISVGDRLGDLQEVETGLKSGDRVVLKPKGLRDGAKIRVAER
;
A
#
# COMPACT_ATOMS: atom_id res chain seq x y z
N MET A 1 -12.86 71.10 49.87
CA MET A 1 -13.84 72.12 50.34
C MET A 1 -15.18 71.72 49.74
N PRO A 2 -16.28 71.82 50.50
CA PRO A 2 -16.51 71.40 51.91
C PRO A 2 -17.52 70.25 51.95
N GLN A 3 -17.47 69.33 52.84
CA GLN A 3 -18.20 69.20 54.13
C GLN A 3 -19.56 69.88 54.21
N GLU A 4 -20.58 69.02 54.41
CA GLU A 4 -21.78 69.24 55.27
C GLU A 4 -22.41 67.91 55.53
N ASP A 5 -22.31 67.33 56.60
CA ASP A 5 -22.83 67.18 57.94
C ASP A 5 -24.30 67.61 58.12
N LEU A 6 -25.11 66.59 58.35
CA LEU A 6 -26.43 66.76 58.97
C LEU A 6 -26.80 65.49 59.74
N SER A 7 -26.29 65.40 60.94
CA SER A 7 -26.98 64.81 62.09
C SER A 7 -28.18 65.66 62.43
N LYS A 8 -29.32 65.06 62.52
CA LYS A 8 -30.47 65.31 63.40
C LYS A 8 -31.80 64.93 62.77
N LEU A 9 -32.33 63.90 63.27
CA LEU A 9 -33.70 64.01 63.76
C LEU A 9 -34.10 62.70 64.49
N LYS A 10 -34.13 62.86 65.75
CA LYS A 10 -34.62 61.99 66.79
C LYS A 10 -36.09 62.33 66.99
N ILE A 11 -37.00 61.38 66.93
CA ILE A 11 -38.36 61.47 67.44
C ILE A 11 -38.72 60.21 68.20
N ASP A 12 -39.33 60.48 69.30
CA ASP A 12 -39.56 59.72 70.51
C ASP A 12 -40.63 58.70 70.52
N LYS A 13 -40.60 57.85 71.53
CA LYS A 13 -41.58 56.83 71.95
C LYS A 13 -42.97 57.34 72.20
N SER A 14 -43.96 56.56 71.93
CA SER A 14 -45.00 56.33 72.89
C SER A 14 -45.78 55.01 72.66
N ASP A 15 -45.94 54.33 73.74
CA ASP A 15 -46.70 53.07 73.96
C ASP A 15 -48.06 53.04 73.38
N LYS A 16 -48.49 51.85 72.92
CA LYS A 16 -49.79 51.30 73.33
C LYS A 16 -49.82 49.80 73.29
N LYS A 17 -49.96 49.16 74.41
CA LYS A 17 -50.31 47.73 74.60
C LYS A 17 -51.70 47.47 74.05
N HIS A 18 -51.81 46.42 73.26
CA HIS A 18 -53.06 45.63 73.19
C HIS A 18 -52.71 44.14 73.22
N VAL A 19 -53.17 43.54 74.29
CA VAL A 19 -53.21 42.13 74.53
C VAL A 19 -54.42 41.55 73.73
N LEU A 20 -54.15 40.53 72.85
CA LEU A 20 -55.22 39.59 72.43
C LEU A 20 -54.59 38.20 72.20
N ALA A 21 -55.05 37.34 73.07
CA ALA A 21 -55.40 35.93 72.97
C ALA A 21 -54.61 35.00 72.04
N GLY A 22 -53.87 34.09 72.63
CA GLY A 22 -53.25 32.92 72.01
C GLY A 22 -54.19 32.00 71.28
N ARG A 23 -53.93 31.80 69.99
CA ARG A 23 -54.59 30.74 69.23
C ARG A 23 -53.55 29.63 69.00
N LYS A 24 -53.69 28.49 69.64
CA LYS A 24 -52.85 27.31 69.59
C LYS A 24 -52.78 26.80 68.13
N LYS A 25 -51.73 27.15 67.37
CA LYS A 25 -51.41 26.67 66.00
C LYS A 25 -50.54 25.40 66.00
N LYS A 26 -50.30 24.79 67.16
CA LYS A 26 -49.43 23.60 67.27
C LYS A 26 -49.88 22.36 66.49
N PRO A 27 -51.18 22.00 66.38
CA PRO A 27 -51.54 20.79 65.62
C PRO A 27 -51.43 20.95 64.08
N PHE A 28 -51.55 22.19 63.54
CA PHE A 28 -51.46 22.42 62.08
C PHE A 28 -50.03 22.35 61.56
N VAL A 29 -49.04 22.81 62.32
CA VAL A 29 -47.66 22.70 61.99
C VAL A 29 -47.16 21.26 62.05
N ILE A 30 -47.66 20.46 62.98
CA ILE A 30 -47.34 19.03 63.10
C ILE A 30 -47.96 18.25 61.91
N ALA A 31 -49.17 18.56 61.52
CA ALA A 31 -49.86 17.96 60.39
C ALA A 31 -49.17 18.26 59.04
N THR A 32 -48.76 19.53 58.82
CA THR A 32 -48.01 19.91 57.61
C THR A 32 -46.63 19.27 57.56
N MET A 33 -45.96 19.14 58.70
CA MET A 33 -44.67 18.45 58.77
C MET A 33 -44.78 16.94 58.46
N LEU A 34 -45.87 16.31 58.97
CA LEU A 34 -46.17 14.91 58.72
C LEU A 34 -46.49 14.68 57.23
N VAL A 35 -47.26 15.58 56.60
CA VAL A 35 -47.57 15.51 55.15
C VAL A 35 -46.33 15.67 54.32
N LEU A 36 -45.40 16.59 54.69
CA LEU A 36 -44.14 16.75 54.01
C LEU A 36 -43.21 15.54 54.19
N LEU A 37 -43.20 14.89 55.38
CA LEU A 37 -42.45 13.65 55.60
C LEU A 37 -43.05 12.48 54.81
N ILE A 38 -44.38 12.36 54.75
CA ILE A 38 -45.04 11.33 53.92
C ILE A 38 -44.81 11.61 52.44
N ALA A 39 -44.90 12.85 52.00
CA ALA A 39 -44.62 13.25 50.63
C ALA A 39 -43.12 13.00 50.27
N GLY A 40 -42.19 13.34 51.16
CA GLY A 40 -40.77 13.03 51.00
C GLY A 40 -40.48 11.53 50.97
N PHE A 41 -41.18 10.75 51.82
CA PHE A 41 -41.09 9.30 51.84
C PHE A 41 -41.67 8.65 50.54
N LEU A 42 -42.80 9.17 50.08
CA LEU A 42 -43.43 8.76 48.81
C LEU A 42 -42.55 9.14 47.62
N LEU A 43 -41.97 10.32 47.59
CA LEU A 43 -41.01 10.77 46.56
C LEU A 43 -39.70 9.95 46.58
N TYR A 44 -39.24 9.55 47.76
CA TYR A 44 -38.09 8.64 47.91
C TYR A 44 -38.43 7.23 47.43
N HIS A 45 -39.59 6.70 47.78
CA HIS A 45 -40.05 5.39 47.35
C HIS A 45 -40.45 5.35 45.85
N ALA A 46 -40.93 6.46 45.30
CA ALA A 46 -41.16 6.65 43.86
C ALA A 46 -39.86 6.79 43.05
N GLY A 47 -38.69 6.78 43.68
CA GLY A 47 -37.38 6.86 43.02
C GLY A 47 -37.09 8.22 42.37
N ILE A 48 -37.83 9.30 42.73
CA ILE A 48 -37.63 10.63 42.17
C ILE A 48 -36.41 11.31 42.81
N ILE A 49 -36.10 10.98 44.08
CA ILE A 49 -34.94 11.48 44.85
C ILE A 49 -33.96 10.34 45.06
N ALA A 50 -33.70 9.51 44.05
CA ALA A 50 -32.63 8.53 44.14
C ALA A 50 -31.29 9.21 43.82
N PRO A 51 -30.23 8.98 44.61
CA PRO A 51 -28.91 9.52 44.32
C PRO A 51 -28.45 9.00 42.95
N THR A 52 -28.19 9.90 42.03
CA THR A 52 -27.63 9.54 40.74
C THR A 52 -26.15 9.28 40.90
N THR A 53 -25.71 8.05 40.58
CA THR A 53 -24.29 7.71 40.61
C THR A 53 -23.68 8.09 39.25
N THR A 54 -22.61 8.89 39.27
CA THR A 54 -21.82 9.16 38.05
C THR A 54 -21.01 7.93 37.71
N VAL A 55 -21.10 7.49 36.45
CA VAL A 55 -20.41 6.29 35.95
C VAL A 55 -19.73 6.56 34.64
N ASP A 56 -18.55 5.99 34.47
CA ASP A 56 -17.89 5.90 33.17
C ASP A 56 -18.55 4.80 32.36
N VAL A 57 -18.67 5.00 31.06
CA VAL A 57 -19.24 4.01 30.15
C VAL A 57 -18.22 3.61 29.08
N THR A 58 -18.32 2.37 28.64
CA THR A 58 -17.57 1.85 27.47
C THR A 58 -18.56 1.25 26.49
N THR A 59 -18.20 1.27 25.20
CA THR A 59 -19.05 0.72 24.15
C THR A 59 -18.59 -0.68 23.79
N VAL A 60 -19.54 -1.57 23.60
CA VAL A 60 -19.30 -2.92 23.07
C VAL A 60 -19.02 -2.80 21.58
N SER A 61 -17.88 -3.29 21.12
CA SER A 61 -17.45 -3.18 19.72
C SER A 61 -17.00 -4.51 19.15
N MET A 62 -17.05 -4.60 17.82
CA MET A 62 -16.43 -5.71 17.10
C MET A 62 -14.92 -5.48 17.04
N VAL A 63 -14.15 -6.44 17.52
CA VAL A 63 -12.69 -6.39 17.60
C VAL A 63 -12.10 -7.61 16.92
N TYR A 64 -11.02 -7.39 16.20
CA TYR A 64 -10.25 -8.50 15.62
C TYR A 64 -9.25 -9.04 16.65
N PRO A 65 -9.22 -10.36 16.89
CA PRO A 65 -8.27 -10.98 17.83
C PRO A 65 -6.80 -10.74 17.47
N SER A 66 -6.49 -10.45 16.20
CA SER A 66 -5.15 -10.06 15.73
C SER A 66 -4.54 -8.90 16.53
N GLN A 67 -5.37 -7.98 17.04
CA GLN A 67 -4.91 -6.85 17.84
C GLN A 67 -4.31 -7.28 19.19
N SER A 68 -4.76 -8.38 19.76
CA SER A 68 -4.26 -8.89 21.06
C SER A 68 -2.91 -9.60 20.96
N VAL A 69 -2.56 -10.11 19.78
CA VAL A 69 -1.27 -10.78 19.49
C VAL A 69 -0.30 -9.90 18.71
N SER A 70 -0.68 -8.64 18.46
CA SER A 70 0.18 -7.66 17.81
C SER A 70 1.32 -7.23 18.74
N VAL A 71 2.55 -7.32 18.23
CA VAL A 71 3.77 -6.84 18.91
C VAL A 71 4.00 -5.36 18.62
N LEU A 72 3.65 -4.93 17.40
CA LEU A 72 3.87 -3.59 16.90
C LEU A 72 2.90 -3.31 15.73
N ASN A 73 2.49 -2.06 15.61
CA ASN A 73 1.74 -1.55 14.47
C ASN A 73 2.58 -0.51 13.72
N ALA A 74 2.54 -0.54 12.41
CA ALA A 74 3.17 0.46 11.55
C ALA A 74 2.22 0.84 10.40
N SER A 75 2.38 2.06 9.91
CA SER A 75 1.68 2.54 8.72
C SER A 75 2.60 2.46 7.51
N GLY A 76 2.02 2.31 6.34
CA GLY A 76 2.76 2.23 5.10
C GLY A 76 1.84 2.31 3.89
N TYR A 77 2.38 1.97 2.72
CA TYR A 77 1.65 2.01 1.47
C TYR A 77 1.86 0.72 0.68
N ILE A 78 0.86 0.38 -0.13
CA ILE A 78 0.98 -0.69 -1.11
C ILE A 78 1.87 -0.21 -2.25
N VAL A 79 2.89 -0.99 -2.60
CA VAL A 79 3.73 -0.73 -3.75
C VAL A 79 3.84 -1.99 -4.61
N ALA A 80 3.96 -1.81 -5.92
CA ALA A 80 4.32 -2.92 -6.79
C ALA A 80 5.82 -3.18 -6.69
N GLN A 81 6.24 -4.39 -6.36
CA GLN A 81 7.66 -4.77 -6.33
C GLN A 81 8.32 -4.59 -7.69
N ARG A 82 7.57 -4.89 -8.77
CA ARG A 82 8.00 -4.62 -10.15
C ARG A 82 7.23 -3.43 -10.69
N LYS A 83 7.88 -2.27 -10.70
CA LYS A 83 7.40 -1.02 -11.27
C LYS A 83 8.49 -0.48 -12.20
N ALA A 84 8.16 -0.10 -13.41
CA ALA A 84 9.10 0.45 -14.37
C ALA A 84 8.52 1.65 -15.10
N ALA A 85 9.30 2.70 -15.17
CA ALA A 85 9.09 3.80 -16.09
C ALA A 85 9.68 3.38 -17.45
N VAL A 86 8.83 3.12 -18.43
CA VAL A 86 9.24 2.66 -19.77
C VAL A 86 9.60 3.87 -20.61
N ALA A 87 10.89 3.95 -20.94
CA ALA A 87 11.47 5.00 -21.74
C ALA A 87 11.84 4.49 -23.14
N SER A 88 12.09 5.42 -24.05
CA SER A 88 12.74 5.11 -25.32
C SER A 88 14.24 4.86 -25.12
N LYS A 89 14.83 4.06 -25.99
CA LYS A 89 16.31 3.91 -26.12
C LYS A 89 16.93 4.91 -27.09
N LEU A 90 16.12 5.56 -27.93
CA LEU A 90 16.53 6.57 -28.90
C LEU A 90 15.77 7.87 -28.63
N THR A 91 16.35 8.98 -29.05
CA THR A 91 15.65 10.26 -29.09
C THR A 91 14.82 10.34 -30.36
N GLY A 92 13.55 10.72 -30.23
CA GLY A 92 12.65 10.90 -31.39
C GLY A 92 11.26 11.35 -30.96
N ARG A 93 10.44 11.70 -31.94
CA ARG A 93 9.06 12.13 -31.75
C ARG A 93 8.13 10.93 -31.66
N LEU A 94 7.19 10.97 -30.71
CA LEU A 94 6.15 9.97 -30.56
C LEU A 94 5.06 10.15 -31.62
N THR A 95 4.85 9.13 -32.47
CA THR A 95 3.85 9.16 -33.55
C THR A 95 2.55 8.47 -33.16
N ALA A 96 2.60 7.48 -32.28
CA ALA A 96 1.41 6.80 -31.79
C ALA A 96 1.63 6.28 -30.37
N LEU A 97 0.59 6.39 -29.55
CA LEU A 97 0.49 5.75 -28.23
C LEU A 97 -0.71 4.78 -28.29
N LEU A 98 -0.45 3.49 -28.04
CA LEU A 98 -1.39 2.39 -28.25
C LEU A 98 -2.04 1.91 -26.95
N VAL A 99 -1.73 2.57 -25.84
CA VAL A 99 -2.21 2.21 -24.50
C VAL A 99 -2.64 3.46 -23.73
N GLU A 100 -3.60 3.28 -22.83
CA GLU A 100 -4.09 4.30 -21.92
C GLU A 100 -3.84 3.86 -20.47
N GLU A 101 -4.03 4.78 -19.53
CA GLU A 101 -3.97 4.47 -18.11
C GLU A 101 -5.01 3.41 -17.73
N GLY A 102 -4.62 2.43 -16.94
CA GLY A 102 -5.45 1.26 -16.61
C GLY A 102 -5.39 0.13 -17.63
N SER A 103 -4.73 0.29 -18.80
CA SER A 103 -4.60 -0.77 -19.80
C SER A 103 -3.75 -1.93 -19.27
N ILE A 104 -4.24 -3.16 -19.45
CA ILE A 104 -3.49 -4.40 -19.15
C ILE A 104 -2.62 -4.72 -20.36
N VAL A 105 -1.32 -4.92 -20.13
CA VAL A 105 -0.34 -5.19 -21.19
C VAL A 105 0.47 -6.44 -20.91
N LYS A 106 0.90 -7.13 -21.98
CA LYS A 106 1.78 -8.30 -21.93
C LYS A 106 3.21 -7.91 -22.24
N LYS A 107 4.17 -8.67 -21.72
CA LYS A 107 5.58 -8.54 -22.04
C LYS A 107 5.80 -8.56 -23.55
N GLY A 108 6.59 -7.60 -24.07
CA GLY A 108 6.87 -7.45 -25.50
C GLY A 108 5.77 -6.73 -26.30
N GLN A 109 4.60 -6.47 -25.74
CA GLN A 109 3.54 -5.71 -26.39
C GLN A 109 4.01 -4.28 -26.71
N ILE A 110 3.71 -3.81 -27.90
CA ILE A 110 4.03 -2.43 -28.32
C ILE A 110 3.11 -1.47 -27.55
N LEU A 111 3.70 -0.55 -26.82
CA LEU A 111 3.02 0.49 -26.07
C LEU A 111 2.91 1.78 -26.87
N ALA A 112 3.99 2.10 -27.60
CA ALA A 112 4.08 3.32 -28.38
C ALA A 112 5.00 3.14 -29.58
N ARG A 113 4.85 4.02 -30.57
CA ARG A 113 5.69 4.08 -31.77
C ARG A 113 6.29 5.46 -31.88
N MET A 114 7.55 5.48 -32.24
CA MET A 114 8.28 6.70 -32.57
C MET A 114 8.37 6.89 -34.09
N GLU A 115 8.68 8.08 -34.52
CA GLU A 115 9.03 8.37 -35.91
C GLU A 115 10.22 7.52 -36.32
N SER A 116 10.09 6.76 -37.39
CA SER A 116 11.06 5.76 -37.81
C SER A 116 11.51 5.92 -39.27
N SER A 117 11.07 6.96 -39.98
CA SER A 117 11.38 7.18 -41.39
C SER A 117 12.89 7.21 -41.67
N ASP A 118 13.64 7.98 -40.88
CA ASP A 118 15.10 8.15 -41.06
C ASP A 118 15.85 6.87 -40.68
N VAL A 119 15.41 6.20 -39.59
CA VAL A 119 16.01 4.94 -39.11
C VAL A 119 15.76 3.81 -40.12
N ALA A 120 14.55 3.77 -40.70
CA ALA A 120 14.19 2.81 -41.73
C ALA A 120 15.02 3.02 -43.02
N ALA A 121 15.17 4.26 -43.50
CA ALA A 121 16.03 4.59 -44.65
C ALA A 121 17.50 4.23 -44.39
N ALA A 122 18.02 4.48 -43.16
CA ALA A 122 19.38 4.07 -42.78
C ALA A 122 19.53 2.54 -42.79
N LYS A 123 18.56 1.77 -42.27
CA LYS A 123 18.57 0.31 -42.35
C LYS A 123 18.59 -0.18 -43.82
N ASP A 124 17.76 0.41 -44.69
CA ASP A 124 17.70 0.01 -46.11
C ASP A 124 19.00 0.30 -46.83
N GLN A 125 19.66 1.41 -46.53
CA GLN A 125 21.03 1.72 -47.05
C GLN A 125 22.04 0.66 -46.62
N VAL A 126 22.06 0.26 -45.36
CA VAL A 126 22.97 -0.77 -44.85
C VAL A 126 22.64 -2.14 -45.44
N ALA A 127 21.38 -2.45 -45.67
CA ALA A 127 20.95 -3.68 -46.36
C ALA A 127 21.47 -3.72 -47.80
N ALA A 128 21.44 -2.60 -48.52
CA ALA A 128 22.03 -2.51 -49.87
C ALA A 128 23.54 -2.72 -49.85
N ASN A 129 24.23 -2.18 -48.83
CA ASN A 129 25.68 -2.40 -48.66
C ASN A 129 26.00 -3.89 -48.43
N LEU A 130 25.21 -4.62 -47.62
CA LEU A 130 25.35 -6.06 -47.42
C LEU A 130 25.10 -6.82 -48.73
N ALA A 131 24.10 -6.44 -49.51
CA ALA A 131 23.83 -7.05 -50.79
C ALA A 131 25.01 -6.90 -51.76
N ASN A 132 25.64 -5.73 -51.81
CA ASN A 132 26.86 -5.46 -52.60
C ASN A 132 28.03 -6.34 -52.10
N ALA A 133 28.32 -6.38 -50.81
CA ALA A 133 29.39 -7.20 -50.24
C ALA A 133 29.18 -8.69 -50.54
N ARG A 134 27.94 -9.19 -50.48
CA ARG A 134 27.62 -10.58 -50.87
C ARG A 134 27.83 -10.86 -52.34
N ALA A 135 27.54 -9.88 -53.22
CA ALA A 135 27.81 -9.97 -54.67
C ALA A 135 29.31 -10.09 -54.94
N LEU A 136 30.14 -9.25 -54.30
CA LEU A 136 31.60 -9.30 -54.40
C LEU A 136 32.16 -10.62 -53.88
N LEU A 137 31.65 -11.15 -52.77
CA LEU A 137 32.01 -12.48 -52.29
C LEU A 137 31.69 -13.56 -53.30
N LYS A 138 30.51 -13.49 -53.91
CA LYS A 138 30.11 -14.44 -54.98
C LYS A 138 31.07 -14.37 -56.16
N GLN A 139 31.45 -13.16 -56.61
CA GLN A 139 32.43 -12.94 -57.67
C GLN A 139 33.80 -13.55 -57.31
N ALA A 140 34.33 -13.29 -56.12
CA ALA A 140 35.58 -13.84 -55.64
C ALA A 140 35.55 -15.37 -55.59
N ARG A 141 34.43 -15.99 -55.20
CA ARG A 141 34.28 -17.44 -55.19
C ARG A 141 34.30 -18.05 -56.61
N VAL A 142 33.60 -17.41 -57.56
CA VAL A 142 33.63 -17.87 -58.96
C VAL A 142 35.02 -17.81 -59.53
N GLU A 143 35.77 -16.74 -59.26
CA GLU A 143 37.16 -16.58 -59.70
C GLU A 143 38.08 -17.64 -59.05
N ARG A 144 37.96 -17.86 -57.75
CA ARG A 144 38.70 -18.93 -57.04
C ARG A 144 38.39 -20.33 -57.64
N ASP A 145 37.10 -20.60 -57.92
CA ASP A 145 36.70 -21.92 -58.50
C ASP A 145 37.29 -22.13 -59.91
N ASN A 146 37.39 -21.08 -60.72
CA ASN A 146 38.05 -21.14 -62.03
C ASN A 146 39.56 -21.41 -61.89
N LEU A 147 40.25 -20.61 -61.05
CA LEU A 147 41.67 -20.78 -60.78
C LEU A 147 41.99 -22.13 -60.12
N GLN A 148 41.07 -22.69 -59.32
CA GLN A 148 41.23 -24.03 -58.76
C GLN A 148 41.22 -25.12 -59.83
N LYS A 149 40.37 -25.01 -60.85
CA LYS A 149 40.37 -25.94 -62.01
C LYS A 149 41.69 -25.84 -62.79
N ASP A 150 42.17 -24.65 -63.02
CA ASP A 150 43.42 -24.45 -63.71
C ASP A 150 44.61 -25.01 -62.88
N HIS A 151 44.69 -24.67 -61.59
CA HIS A 151 45.69 -25.20 -60.68
C HIS A 151 45.68 -26.77 -60.69
N SER A 152 44.49 -27.39 -60.62
CA SER A 152 44.38 -28.86 -60.67
C SER A 152 44.87 -29.45 -62.00
N ARG A 153 44.60 -28.76 -63.09
CA ARG A 153 45.07 -29.14 -64.42
C ARG A 153 46.63 -29.07 -64.52
N TYR A 154 47.18 -27.93 -64.09
CA TYR A 154 48.63 -27.68 -64.12
C TYR A 154 49.37 -28.61 -63.13
N GLN A 155 48.77 -28.99 -62.03
CA GLN A 155 49.28 -29.97 -61.06
C GLN A 155 49.49 -31.38 -61.71
N LYS A 156 48.61 -31.78 -62.65
CA LYS A 156 48.80 -33.00 -63.42
C LYS A 156 49.88 -32.86 -64.46
N LEU A 157 49.87 -31.76 -65.24
CA LEU A 157 50.84 -31.52 -66.33
C LEU A 157 52.29 -31.46 -65.84
N ILE A 158 52.51 -30.90 -64.64
CA ILE A 158 53.87 -30.86 -64.07
C ILE A 158 54.35 -32.26 -63.64
N LYS A 159 53.48 -33.09 -63.13
CA LYS A 159 53.79 -34.46 -62.76
C LYS A 159 54.15 -35.29 -63.96
N ASP A 160 53.52 -35.01 -65.11
CA ASP A 160 53.77 -35.69 -66.38
C ASP A 160 54.93 -35.08 -67.18
N GLY A 161 55.54 -34.02 -66.64
CA GLY A 161 56.73 -33.36 -67.25
C GLY A 161 56.46 -32.43 -68.46
N TYR A 162 55.18 -32.03 -68.67
CA TYR A 162 54.73 -31.19 -69.79
C TYR A 162 54.90 -29.69 -69.64
N ILE A 163 55.15 -29.23 -68.42
CA ILE A 163 55.27 -27.79 -68.08
C ILE A 163 56.49 -27.55 -67.19
N SER A 164 56.97 -26.32 -67.15
CA SER A 164 58.09 -25.89 -66.29
C SER A 164 57.62 -25.61 -64.84
N GLN A 165 58.50 -25.74 -63.84
CA GLN A 165 58.21 -25.41 -62.45
C GLN A 165 57.75 -23.93 -62.29
N SER A 166 58.34 -23.01 -63.03
CA SER A 166 57.97 -21.58 -62.99
C SER A 166 56.52 -21.33 -63.43
N GLU A 167 56.05 -22.07 -64.45
CA GLU A 167 54.67 -21.97 -64.91
C GLU A 167 53.70 -22.49 -63.86
N TYR A 168 54.00 -23.62 -63.21
CA TYR A 168 53.19 -24.17 -62.13
C TYR A 168 53.16 -23.18 -60.94
N ASP A 169 54.26 -22.66 -60.50
CA ASP A 169 54.41 -21.74 -59.40
C ASP A 169 53.54 -20.47 -59.63
N THR A 170 53.51 -19.98 -60.86
CA THR A 170 52.70 -18.84 -61.27
C THR A 170 51.19 -19.14 -61.08
N VAL A 171 50.75 -20.27 -61.57
CA VAL A 171 49.31 -20.65 -61.43
C VAL A 171 48.96 -20.95 -59.97
N SER A 172 49.88 -21.61 -59.24
CA SER A 172 49.73 -21.87 -57.81
C SER A 172 49.56 -20.61 -57.00
N THR A 173 50.46 -19.61 -57.28
CA THR A 173 50.40 -18.30 -56.62
C THR A 173 49.06 -17.57 -56.91
N ARG A 174 48.57 -17.60 -58.14
CA ARG A 174 47.33 -17.01 -58.54
C ARG A 174 46.15 -17.67 -57.79
N TYR A 175 46.11 -19.01 -57.66
CA TYR A 175 45.09 -19.72 -56.89
C TYR A 175 45.19 -19.34 -55.43
N LEU A 176 46.36 -19.31 -54.78
CA LEU A 176 46.49 -18.91 -53.37
C LEU A 176 46.00 -17.49 -53.16
N ARG A 177 46.31 -16.53 -54.03
CA ARG A 177 45.80 -15.16 -53.97
C ARG A 177 44.27 -15.11 -54.07
N SER A 178 43.66 -15.95 -54.88
CA SER A 178 42.19 -16.01 -55.01
C SER A 178 41.52 -16.56 -53.74
N GLN A 179 42.17 -17.50 -53.05
CA GLN A 179 41.71 -18.00 -51.78
C GLN A 179 41.69 -16.88 -50.73
N GLU A 180 42.77 -16.10 -50.65
CA GLU A 180 42.83 -14.96 -49.74
C GLU A 180 41.83 -13.85 -50.14
N ALA A 181 41.60 -13.63 -51.43
CA ALA A 181 40.53 -12.73 -51.90
C ALA A 181 39.14 -13.17 -51.47
N VAL A 182 38.84 -14.48 -51.49
CA VAL A 182 37.58 -15.00 -50.95
C VAL A 182 37.45 -14.78 -49.45
N LYS A 183 38.55 -15.01 -48.68
CA LYS A 183 38.56 -14.75 -47.24
C LYS A 183 38.32 -13.28 -46.94
N ALA A 184 38.97 -12.37 -47.64
CA ALA A 184 38.79 -10.93 -47.50
C ALA A 184 37.34 -10.50 -47.84
N ALA A 185 36.80 -10.99 -48.95
CA ALA A 185 35.41 -10.70 -49.34
C ALA A 185 34.38 -11.30 -48.37
N SER A 186 34.70 -12.48 -47.79
CA SER A 186 33.85 -13.09 -46.74
C SER A 186 33.81 -12.25 -45.46
N ALA A 187 34.99 -11.77 -45.01
CA ALA A 187 35.07 -10.90 -43.84
C ALA A 187 34.35 -9.56 -44.07
N ALA A 188 34.45 -8.99 -45.28
CA ALA A 188 33.70 -7.80 -45.65
C ALA A 188 32.18 -8.01 -45.63
N ALA A 189 31.69 -9.16 -46.13
CA ALA A 189 30.25 -9.50 -46.08
C ALA A 189 29.76 -9.75 -44.65
N GLU A 190 30.57 -10.36 -43.79
CA GLU A 190 30.26 -10.56 -42.38
C GLU A 190 30.20 -9.23 -41.61
N SER A 191 31.15 -8.34 -41.86
CA SER A 191 31.12 -6.98 -41.29
C SER A 191 29.88 -6.19 -41.72
N ALA A 192 29.51 -6.26 -43.01
CA ALA A 192 28.31 -5.62 -43.52
C ALA A 192 27.01 -6.26 -42.91
N ALA A 193 27.01 -7.58 -42.65
CA ALA A 193 25.91 -8.25 -41.96
C ALA A 193 25.75 -7.79 -40.50
N ALA A 194 26.87 -7.63 -39.79
CA ALA A 194 26.87 -7.08 -38.43
C ALA A 194 26.35 -5.63 -38.39
N ALA A 195 26.75 -4.82 -39.39
CA ALA A 195 26.22 -3.44 -39.50
C ALA A 195 24.71 -3.43 -39.76
N LEU A 196 24.16 -4.35 -40.56
CA LEU A 196 22.71 -4.49 -40.78
C LEU A 196 21.99 -4.86 -39.50
N ALA A 197 22.50 -5.84 -38.75
CA ALA A 197 21.93 -6.23 -37.47
C ALA A 197 21.85 -5.05 -36.47
N GLY A 198 22.89 -4.20 -36.46
CA GLY A 198 22.87 -2.94 -35.67
C GLY A 198 21.78 -1.96 -36.12
N ALA A 199 21.61 -1.78 -37.43
CA ALA A 199 20.59 -0.91 -37.98
C ALA A 199 19.16 -1.44 -37.74
N GLU A 200 18.96 -2.77 -37.81
CA GLU A 200 17.69 -3.42 -37.44
C GLU A 200 17.35 -3.27 -35.96
N ALA A 201 18.35 -3.38 -35.07
CA ALA A 201 18.14 -3.11 -33.64
C ALA A 201 17.74 -1.67 -33.38
N ASN A 202 18.36 -0.69 -34.08
CA ASN A 202 17.97 0.70 -33.99
C ASN A 202 16.50 0.94 -34.45
N LEU A 203 16.08 0.25 -35.50
CA LEU A 203 14.69 0.32 -35.96
C LEU A 203 13.74 -0.30 -34.93
N ASP A 204 14.08 -1.44 -34.29
CA ASP A 204 13.26 -2.02 -33.23
C ASP A 204 13.17 -1.10 -32.00
N TYR A 205 14.19 -0.31 -31.70
CA TYR A 205 14.16 0.68 -30.61
C TYR A 205 13.18 1.82 -30.83
N THR A 206 12.69 2.03 -32.06
CA THR A 206 11.59 2.98 -32.33
C THR A 206 10.22 2.44 -31.85
N LEU A 207 10.14 1.15 -31.53
CA LEU A 207 8.97 0.50 -30.96
C LEU A 207 9.17 0.34 -29.45
N ILE A 208 8.44 1.11 -28.67
CA ILE A 208 8.50 1.06 -27.22
C ILE A 208 7.63 -0.08 -26.73
N ARG A 209 8.24 -1.06 -26.06
CA ARG A 209 7.59 -2.31 -25.64
C ARG A 209 7.55 -2.47 -24.13
N ALA A 210 6.53 -3.21 -23.62
CA ALA A 210 6.41 -3.59 -22.22
C ALA A 210 7.54 -4.57 -21.81
N PRO A 211 8.30 -4.29 -20.73
CA PRO A 211 9.36 -5.18 -20.24
C PRO A 211 8.81 -6.43 -19.51
N PHE A 212 7.59 -6.37 -18.98
CA PHE A 212 6.90 -7.44 -18.25
C PHE A 212 5.38 -7.27 -18.37
N ASP A 213 4.63 -8.30 -17.94
CA ASP A 213 3.17 -8.25 -17.86
C ASP A 213 2.73 -7.33 -16.72
N GLY A 214 1.81 -6.42 -16.99
CA GLY A 214 1.39 -5.45 -15.98
C GLY A 214 0.26 -4.55 -16.42
N VAL A 215 0.04 -3.49 -15.63
CA VAL A 215 -0.95 -2.45 -15.87
C VAL A 215 -0.25 -1.11 -16.03
N VAL A 216 -0.70 -0.30 -16.97
CA VAL A 216 -0.24 1.08 -17.14
C VAL A 216 -0.80 1.92 -16.00
N LEU A 217 0.08 2.48 -15.15
CA LEU A 217 -0.34 3.36 -14.06
C LEU A 217 -0.51 4.81 -14.50
N THR A 218 0.50 5.31 -15.24
CA THR A 218 0.51 6.72 -15.69
C THR A 218 1.00 6.82 -17.12
N LYS A 219 0.43 7.75 -17.84
CA LYS A 219 0.88 8.21 -19.15
C LYS A 219 1.70 9.48 -18.96
N ASN A 220 2.99 9.42 -19.27
CA ASN A 220 3.93 10.53 -19.03
C ASN A 220 4.23 11.34 -20.30
N ALA A 221 3.91 10.81 -21.50
CA ALA A 221 4.12 11.47 -22.78
C ALA A 221 2.89 11.33 -23.68
N ASP A 222 2.68 12.31 -24.53
CA ASP A 222 1.62 12.38 -25.52
C ASP A 222 2.15 12.24 -26.95
N VAL A 223 1.25 11.94 -27.89
CA VAL A 223 1.58 11.90 -29.32
C VAL A 223 2.05 13.29 -29.76
N GLY A 224 3.20 13.35 -30.42
CA GLY A 224 3.87 14.59 -30.80
C GLY A 224 5.00 15.01 -29.87
N ASP A 225 5.07 14.49 -28.65
CA ASP A 225 6.17 14.77 -27.71
C ASP A 225 7.49 14.16 -28.19
N ILE A 226 8.58 14.82 -27.85
CA ILE A 226 9.93 14.29 -28.03
C ILE A 226 10.32 13.50 -26.80
N VAL A 227 10.62 12.21 -26.98
CA VAL A 227 11.11 11.32 -25.92
C VAL A 227 12.60 11.10 -26.07
N THR A 228 13.32 11.03 -24.95
CA THR A 228 14.76 10.86 -24.91
C THR A 228 15.18 9.93 -23.76
N PRO A 229 16.23 9.10 -23.93
CA PRO A 229 16.73 8.23 -22.88
C PRO A 229 17.41 8.99 -21.72
N LEU A 230 17.86 10.22 -21.95
CA LEU A 230 18.65 11.02 -21.01
C LEU A 230 17.86 12.24 -20.54
N GLY A 231 17.33 12.14 -19.33
CA GLY A 231 16.76 13.27 -18.58
C GLY A 231 15.50 13.87 -19.19
N ALA A 232 14.65 14.43 -18.34
CA ALA A 232 13.52 15.25 -18.75
C ALA A 232 13.98 16.72 -18.83
N SER A 233 13.59 17.40 -19.90
CA SER A 233 13.67 18.86 -20.04
C SER A 233 12.26 19.42 -20.24
N SER A 234 12.13 20.74 -20.31
CA SER A 234 10.82 21.36 -20.60
C SER A 234 10.21 20.92 -21.93
N THR A 235 11.04 20.41 -22.83
CA THR A 235 10.64 20.02 -24.20
C THR A 235 10.77 18.52 -24.47
N SER A 236 11.30 17.72 -23.55
CA SER A 236 11.48 16.27 -23.71
C SER A 236 11.05 15.49 -22.48
N LYS A 237 10.54 14.29 -22.71
CA LYS A 237 10.09 13.35 -21.66
C LYS A 237 11.06 12.20 -21.54
N ALA A 238 11.37 11.80 -20.29
CA ALA A 238 12.26 10.68 -20.03
C ALA A 238 11.54 9.32 -20.13
N ALA A 239 10.27 9.26 -19.78
CA ALA A 239 9.47 8.03 -19.83
C ALA A 239 8.19 8.29 -20.62
N VAL A 240 7.68 7.26 -21.30
CA VAL A 240 6.40 7.31 -22.03
C VAL A 240 5.25 6.88 -21.14
N VAL A 241 5.40 5.76 -20.46
CA VAL A 241 4.41 5.23 -19.52
C VAL A 241 5.09 4.62 -18.30
N THR A 242 4.36 4.55 -17.19
CA THR A 242 4.79 3.79 -16.01
C THR A 242 3.95 2.51 -15.91
N LEU A 243 4.63 1.37 -15.84
CA LEU A 243 4.01 0.05 -15.69
C LEU A 243 4.22 -0.47 -14.26
N ALA A 244 3.21 -1.18 -13.76
CA ALA A 244 3.32 -1.96 -12.53
C ALA A 244 2.77 -3.38 -12.72
N ASP A 245 3.43 -4.33 -12.10
CA ASP A 245 2.97 -5.70 -12.01
C ASP A 245 2.05 -5.85 -10.79
N MET A 246 0.74 -5.96 -11.05
CA MET A 246 -0.29 -6.09 -10.02
C MET A 246 -0.20 -7.43 -9.27
N GLY A 247 0.50 -8.43 -9.79
CA GLY A 247 0.78 -9.68 -9.10
C GLY A 247 1.93 -9.58 -8.08
N SER A 248 2.67 -8.48 -8.08
CA SER A 248 3.85 -8.26 -7.23
C SER A 248 3.63 -7.21 -6.13
N LEU A 249 2.38 -6.99 -5.71
CA LEU A 249 2.06 -6.01 -4.67
C LEU A 249 2.62 -6.44 -3.31
N GLN A 250 3.18 -5.48 -2.60
CA GLN A 250 3.66 -5.60 -1.22
C GLN A 250 3.35 -4.32 -0.46
N VAL A 251 3.38 -4.38 0.87
CA VAL A 251 3.30 -3.17 1.71
C VAL A 251 4.72 -2.77 2.09
N GLU A 252 5.03 -1.50 1.92
CA GLU A 252 6.21 -0.86 2.49
C GLU A 252 5.78 -0.10 3.74
N ALA A 253 6.13 -0.66 4.91
CA ALA A 253 5.74 -0.14 6.21
C ALA A 253 6.92 0.61 6.85
N ASP A 254 6.65 1.81 7.36
CA ASP A 254 7.59 2.66 8.09
C ASP A 254 7.60 2.24 9.56
N VAL A 255 8.65 1.58 10.01
CA VAL A 255 8.81 1.11 11.40
C VAL A 255 9.83 1.98 12.13
N SER A 256 9.49 2.46 13.33
CA SER A 256 10.42 3.22 14.16
C SER A 256 11.71 2.44 14.43
N GLU A 257 12.86 3.11 14.33
CA GLU A 257 14.18 2.55 14.63
C GLU A 257 14.24 1.89 16.01
N THR A 258 13.57 2.47 17.01
CA THR A 258 13.53 1.91 18.38
C THR A 258 12.80 0.57 18.49
N SER A 259 11.96 0.26 17.51
CA SER A 259 11.10 -0.93 17.54
C SER A 259 11.53 -2.04 16.57
N ILE A 260 12.47 -1.75 15.67
CA ILE A 260 12.87 -2.68 14.59
C ILE A 260 13.44 -4.00 15.13
N THR A 261 14.08 -3.99 16.30
CA THR A 261 14.66 -5.17 16.93
C THR A 261 13.62 -6.25 17.28
N ARG A 262 12.33 -5.88 17.35
CA ARG A 262 11.21 -6.79 17.62
C ARG A 262 10.67 -7.47 16.36
N ILE A 263 11.13 -7.07 15.18
CA ILE A 263 10.65 -7.58 13.90
C ILE A 263 11.70 -8.54 13.32
N ARG A 264 11.23 -9.63 12.72
CA ARG A 264 12.06 -10.63 12.04
C ARG A 264 11.53 -10.93 10.66
N VAL A 265 12.43 -11.24 9.74
CA VAL A 265 12.05 -11.77 8.42
C VAL A 265 11.28 -13.08 8.61
N GLY A 266 10.20 -13.25 7.85
CA GLY A 266 9.30 -14.38 7.98
C GLY A 266 8.20 -14.20 9.03
N GLN A 267 8.21 -13.11 9.81
CA GLN A 267 7.18 -12.85 10.82
C GLN A 267 5.81 -12.63 10.17
N PRO A 268 4.74 -13.29 10.71
CA PRO A 268 3.39 -13.08 10.20
C PRO A 268 2.88 -11.67 10.52
N CYS A 269 2.08 -11.14 9.60
CA CYS A 269 1.49 -9.81 9.71
C CYS A 269 0.01 -9.85 9.37
N ASP A 270 -0.76 -8.99 10.02
CA ASP A 270 -2.14 -8.66 9.66
C ASP A 270 -2.17 -7.26 9.02
N ILE A 271 -2.70 -7.17 7.82
CA ILE A 271 -2.70 -5.94 7.01
C ILE A 271 -4.13 -5.46 6.88
N GLN A 272 -4.36 -4.23 7.25
CA GLN A 272 -5.61 -3.50 7.03
C GLN A 272 -5.37 -2.39 6.03
N LEU A 273 -6.21 -2.32 5.00
CA LEU A 273 -6.20 -1.24 4.02
C LEU A 273 -7.25 -0.21 4.41
N ASP A 274 -6.90 1.06 4.40
CA ASP A 274 -7.86 2.13 4.75
C ASP A 274 -9.02 2.20 3.72
N ALA A 275 -8.78 1.80 2.47
CA ALA A 275 -9.81 1.71 1.43
C ALA A 275 -10.74 0.48 1.59
N LEU A 276 -10.35 -0.52 2.37
CA LEU A 276 -11.11 -1.77 2.60
C LEU A 276 -11.15 -2.10 4.10
N PRO A 277 -11.80 -1.26 4.93
CA PRO A 277 -11.73 -1.35 6.40
C PRO A 277 -12.31 -2.67 6.95
N ASP A 278 -13.27 -3.26 6.24
CA ASP A 278 -13.95 -4.49 6.65
C ASP A 278 -13.17 -5.78 6.34
N LYS A 279 -12.02 -5.66 5.65
CA LYS A 279 -11.19 -6.79 5.27
C LYS A 279 -9.81 -6.73 5.91
N ARG A 280 -9.36 -7.89 6.37
CA ARG A 280 -8.01 -8.13 6.84
C ARG A 280 -7.28 -9.05 5.87
N PHE A 281 -6.03 -8.71 5.60
CA PHE A 281 -5.19 -9.47 4.68
C PHE A 281 -4.00 -10.03 5.43
N ARG A 282 -3.71 -11.29 5.18
CA ARG A 282 -2.52 -11.93 5.74
C ARG A 282 -1.29 -11.49 4.97
N GLY A 283 -0.24 -11.19 5.69
CA GLY A 283 1.06 -10.89 5.13
C GLY A 283 2.18 -11.55 5.91
N GLN A 284 3.37 -11.44 5.36
CA GLN A 284 4.59 -11.92 5.98
C GLN A 284 5.72 -10.93 5.71
N VAL A 285 6.54 -10.67 6.70
CA VAL A 285 7.75 -9.85 6.52
C VAL A 285 8.66 -10.52 5.49
N HIS A 286 8.83 -9.87 4.35
CA HIS A 286 9.68 -10.35 3.26
C HIS A 286 11.12 -9.88 3.44
N ALA A 287 11.32 -8.61 3.76
CA ALA A 287 12.64 -8.02 3.94
C ALA A 287 12.59 -6.80 4.86
N ILE A 288 13.69 -6.56 5.55
CA ILE A 288 13.95 -5.32 6.30
C ILE A 288 15.07 -4.60 5.54
N VAL A 289 14.80 -3.37 5.11
CA VAL A 289 15.78 -2.58 4.37
C VAL A 289 16.82 -2.04 5.37
N PRO A 290 18.13 -2.36 5.20
CA PRO A 290 19.15 -1.99 6.17
C PRO A 290 19.59 -0.52 6.05
N THR A 291 18.61 0.39 5.97
CA THR A 291 18.80 1.84 5.85
C THR A 291 17.76 2.54 6.66
N VAL A 292 18.17 3.54 7.42
CA VAL A 292 17.28 4.38 8.22
C VAL A 292 16.97 5.65 7.45
N ASP A 293 15.70 5.98 7.31
CA ASP A 293 15.25 7.31 6.87
C ASP A 293 15.48 8.30 8.02
N ARG A 294 16.47 9.17 7.87
CA ARG A 294 16.85 10.14 8.91
C ARG A 294 15.77 11.20 9.14
N ALA A 295 14.95 11.50 8.14
CA ALA A 295 13.90 12.51 8.28
C ALA A 295 12.75 12.02 9.17
N LYS A 296 12.45 10.72 9.09
CA LYS A 296 11.36 10.08 9.85
C LYS A 296 11.83 9.26 11.04
N ALA A 297 13.14 8.97 11.16
CA ALA A 297 13.72 8.01 12.10
C ALA A 297 13.06 6.62 12.00
N THR A 298 12.81 6.16 10.77
CA THR A 298 12.15 4.89 10.47
C THR A 298 13.02 3.99 9.59
N VAL A 299 12.79 2.70 9.72
CA VAL A 299 13.34 1.64 8.88
C VAL A 299 12.21 1.08 8.02
N LEU A 300 12.45 0.93 6.73
CA LEU A 300 11.47 0.40 5.80
C LEU A 300 11.40 -1.13 5.90
N VAL A 301 10.22 -1.64 6.19
CA VAL A 301 9.94 -3.09 6.25
C VAL A 301 9.00 -3.45 5.11
N LYS A 302 9.44 -4.41 4.29
CA LYS A 302 8.66 -4.93 3.16
C LYS A 302 7.85 -6.13 3.60
N VAL A 303 6.53 -6.04 3.48
CA VAL A 303 5.58 -7.08 3.86
C VAL A 303 4.86 -7.58 2.61
N ARG A 304 5.02 -8.86 2.30
CA ARG A 304 4.37 -9.52 1.17
C ARG A 304 2.97 -9.98 1.59
N PHE A 305 1.98 -9.79 0.72
CA PHE A 305 0.66 -10.38 0.86
C PHE A 305 0.72 -11.90 0.62
N LEU A 306 0.00 -12.67 1.41
CA LEU A 306 -0.21 -14.11 1.20
C LEU A 306 -1.43 -14.40 0.29
N GLY A 307 -2.23 -13.40 -0.01
CA GLY A 307 -3.34 -13.44 -0.95
C GLY A 307 -3.62 -12.04 -1.45
N LEU A 308 -3.81 -11.89 -2.75
CA LEU A 308 -4.14 -10.62 -3.39
C LEU A 308 -5.64 -10.51 -3.65
N ASP A 309 -6.19 -9.31 -3.49
CA ASP A 309 -7.56 -8.95 -3.90
C ASP A 309 -7.46 -8.02 -5.11
N ALA A 310 -8.30 -8.23 -6.11
CA ALA A 310 -8.32 -7.42 -7.34
C ALA A 310 -8.58 -5.91 -7.12
N ARG A 311 -9.07 -5.54 -5.94
CA ARG A 311 -9.31 -4.14 -5.55
C ARG A 311 -8.10 -3.45 -4.92
N MET A 312 -7.01 -4.19 -4.68
CA MET A 312 -5.77 -3.60 -4.19
C MET A 312 -5.10 -2.80 -5.30
N LEU A 313 -4.82 -1.55 -5.03
CA LEU A 313 -4.13 -0.67 -5.96
C LEU A 313 -2.82 -0.18 -5.34
N PRO A 314 -1.78 0.06 -6.14
CA PRO A 314 -0.59 0.76 -5.67
C PRO A 314 -0.94 2.10 -5.03
N ASP A 315 -0.10 2.55 -4.11
CA ASP A 315 -0.19 3.80 -3.36
C ASP A 315 -1.37 3.87 -2.37
N MET A 316 -2.17 2.77 -2.18
CA MET A 316 -3.16 2.69 -1.10
C MET A 316 -2.46 2.65 0.27
N SER A 317 -3.02 3.39 1.23
CA SER A 317 -2.57 3.37 2.63
C SER A 317 -2.90 2.04 3.30
N ALA A 318 -1.95 1.53 4.05
CA ALA A 318 -2.04 0.27 4.78
C ALA A 318 -1.55 0.41 6.21
N LYS A 319 -2.23 -0.26 7.14
CA LYS A 319 -1.78 -0.48 8.51
C LYS A 319 -1.35 -1.92 8.65
N VAL A 320 -0.13 -2.12 9.11
CA VAL A 320 0.46 -3.44 9.31
C VAL A 320 0.62 -3.71 10.79
N SER A 321 -0.01 -4.76 11.27
CA SER A 321 0.17 -5.29 12.62
C SER A 321 1.11 -6.50 12.56
N PHE A 322 2.29 -6.36 13.14
CA PHE A 322 3.27 -7.45 13.23
C PHE A 322 2.88 -8.38 14.39
N LEU A 323 2.69 -9.65 14.09
CA LEU A 323 2.15 -10.62 15.04
C LEU A 323 3.26 -11.43 15.70
N SER A 324 3.05 -11.83 16.95
CA SER A 324 3.97 -12.73 17.67
C SER A 324 3.89 -14.18 17.18
N ARG A 325 2.75 -14.59 16.62
CA ARG A 325 2.47 -15.91 16.05
C ARG A 325 1.48 -15.82 14.91
N GLU A 326 1.36 -16.87 14.13
CA GLU A 326 0.30 -16.96 13.13
C GLU A 326 -1.08 -17.01 13.79
N LEU A 327 -2.06 -16.40 13.10
CA LEU A 327 -3.46 -16.44 13.52
C LEU A 327 -4.10 -17.74 13.07
N THR A 328 -4.89 -18.33 13.95
CA THR A 328 -5.76 -19.45 13.61
C THR A 328 -6.94 -18.98 12.77
N SER A 329 -7.58 -19.89 12.03
CA SER A 329 -8.71 -19.54 11.13
C SER A 329 -9.88 -18.86 11.86
N GLY A 330 -10.11 -19.19 13.14
CA GLY A 330 -11.15 -18.57 13.96
C GLY A 330 -10.82 -17.16 14.46
N GLU A 331 -9.54 -16.78 14.48
CA GLU A 331 -9.08 -15.44 14.93
C GLU A 331 -9.10 -14.39 13.82
N LEU A 332 -9.46 -14.77 12.60
CA LEU A 332 -9.60 -13.86 11.46
C LEU A 332 -10.96 -13.18 11.40
N LEU A 333 -11.94 -13.72 12.13
CA LEU A 333 -13.29 -13.15 12.18
C LEU A 333 -13.38 -12.13 13.32
N PRO A 334 -14.09 -11.02 13.11
CA PRO A 334 -14.33 -10.05 14.17
C PRO A 334 -15.19 -10.68 15.26
N ARG A 335 -14.83 -10.45 16.53
CA ARG A 335 -15.56 -10.93 17.70
C ARG A 335 -16.09 -9.75 18.50
N LEU A 336 -17.23 -9.94 19.12
CA LEU A 336 -17.82 -8.93 20.00
C LEU A 336 -17.01 -8.88 21.28
N ALA A 337 -16.53 -7.72 21.67
CA ALA A 337 -15.72 -7.57 22.87
C ALA A 337 -16.06 -6.30 23.65
N VAL A 338 -15.81 -6.36 24.95
CA VAL A 338 -16.01 -5.26 25.90
C VAL A 338 -14.81 -5.17 26.84
N ASN A 339 -14.57 -4.00 27.41
CA ASN A 339 -13.52 -3.83 28.40
C ASN A 339 -13.76 -4.77 29.60
N LYS A 340 -12.74 -5.55 30.01
CA LYS A 340 -12.83 -6.47 31.15
C LYS A 340 -13.32 -5.83 32.44
N ASP A 341 -13.00 -4.53 32.65
CA ASP A 341 -13.42 -3.77 33.82
C ASP A 341 -14.92 -3.45 33.86
N ALA A 342 -15.64 -3.68 32.74
CA ALA A 342 -17.09 -3.53 32.69
C ALA A 342 -17.84 -4.79 33.16
N LEU A 343 -17.11 -5.88 33.40
CA LEU A 343 -17.68 -7.16 33.78
C LEU A 343 -17.58 -7.39 35.29
N VAL A 344 -18.64 -7.93 35.87
CA VAL A 344 -18.69 -8.35 37.28
C VAL A 344 -19.10 -9.81 37.34
N SER A 345 -18.38 -10.60 38.12
CA SER A 345 -18.77 -11.96 38.43
C SER A 345 -19.59 -11.96 39.73
N ARG A 346 -20.85 -12.41 39.67
CA ARG A 346 -21.73 -12.58 40.80
C ARG A 346 -22.38 -13.99 40.76
N ASP A 347 -22.30 -14.73 41.81
CA ASP A 347 -22.90 -16.08 41.94
C ASP A 347 -22.45 -17.05 40.81
N GLY A 348 -21.18 -16.90 40.36
CA GLY A 348 -20.61 -17.73 39.28
C GLY A 348 -21.06 -17.34 37.86
N LYS A 349 -21.86 -16.26 37.73
CA LYS A 349 -22.30 -15.71 36.42
C LYS A 349 -21.61 -14.40 36.13
N ASN A 350 -21.25 -14.19 34.87
CA ASN A 350 -20.71 -12.93 34.41
C ASN A 350 -21.88 -12.00 34.01
N ILE A 351 -21.83 -10.78 34.51
CA ILE A 351 -22.87 -9.77 34.37
C ILE A 351 -22.25 -8.47 33.85
N ALA A 352 -22.96 -7.81 32.95
CA ALA A 352 -22.69 -6.46 32.53
C ALA A 352 -23.89 -5.53 32.81
N TYR A 353 -23.61 -4.28 33.14
CA TYR A 353 -24.64 -3.27 33.36
C TYR A 353 -24.83 -2.42 32.10
N LEU A 354 -25.88 -2.74 31.34
CA LEU A 354 -26.23 -2.04 30.09
C LEU A 354 -26.91 -0.71 30.43
N VAL A 355 -26.48 0.36 29.78
CA VAL A 355 -27.04 1.71 29.94
C VAL A 355 -28.17 1.92 28.96
N GLN A 356 -29.39 2.09 29.49
CA GLN A 356 -30.61 2.42 28.74
C GLN A 356 -31.36 3.55 29.47
N ASP A 357 -31.69 4.62 28.78
CA ASP A 357 -32.51 5.75 29.31
C ASP A 357 -32.08 6.28 30.70
N ASN A 358 -30.73 6.51 30.87
CA ASN A 358 -30.11 6.94 32.13
C ASN A 358 -30.34 5.97 33.31
N LYS A 359 -30.67 4.71 33.03
CA LYS A 359 -30.74 3.63 34.00
C LYS A 359 -29.80 2.49 33.58
N VAL A 360 -29.39 1.69 34.53
CA VAL A 360 -28.65 0.48 34.27
C VAL A 360 -29.56 -0.74 34.29
N ARG A 361 -29.38 -1.62 33.33
CA ARG A 361 -30.01 -2.94 33.26
C ARG A 361 -28.98 -4.01 33.46
N GLU A 362 -29.18 -4.85 34.44
CA GLU A 362 -28.32 -6.02 34.67
C GLU A 362 -28.58 -7.07 33.60
N THR A 363 -27.53 -7.43 32.85
CA THR A 363 -27.59 -8.38 31.74
C THR A 363 -26.57 -9.49 31.97
N ALA A 364 -27.08 -10.74 32.04
CA ALA A 364 -26.21 -11.91 32.09
C ALA A 364 -25.56 -12.13 30.72
N ILE A 365 -24.27 -12.42 30.72
CA ILE A 365 -23.47 -12.60 29.51
C ILE A 365 -22.66 -13.91 29.56
N SER A 366 -22.48 -14.53 28.39
CA SER A 366 -21.47 -15.55 28.19
C SER A 366 -20.20 -14.91 27.68
N VAL A 367 -19.08 -15.25 28.28
CA VAL A 367 -17.76 -14.73 27.91
C VAL A 367 -16.93 -15.83 27.26
N GLY A 368 -16.24 -15.49 26.18
CA GLY A 368 -15.28 -16.35 25.49
C GLY A 368 -13.83 -16.07 25.90
N ASP A 369 -12.96 -15.98 24.92
CA ASP A 369 -11.53 -15.77 25.09
C ASP A 369 -11.18 -14.35 25.58
N ARG A 370 -10.08 -14.22 26.28
CA ARG A 370 -9.55 -12.93 26.70
C ARG A 370 -8.68 -12.32 25.58
N LEU A 371 -9.00 -11.10 25.17
CA LEU A 371 -8.34 -10.36 24.11
C LEU A 371 -7.58 -9.13 24.69
N GLY A 372 -6.46 -9.39 25.36
CA GLY A 372 -5.69 -8.34 26.05
C GLY A 372 -6.46 -7.70 27.20
N ASP A 373 -6.84 -6.41 27.09
CA ASP A 373 -7.69 -5.69 28.06
C ASP A 373 -9.19 -5.80 27.75
N LEU A 374 -9.52 -6.48 26.66
CA LEU A 374 -10.91 -6.76 26.30
C LEU A 374 -11.26 -8.22 26.61
N GLN A 375 -12.54 -8.45 26.82
CA GLN A 375 -13.11 -9.78 27.01
C GLN A 375 -14.13 -10.05 25.91
N GLU A 376 -13.99 -11.17 25.23
CA GLU A 376 -14.97 -11.62 24.24
C GLU A 376 -16.34 -11.86 24.89
N VAL A 377 -17.40 -11.46 24.21
CA VAL A 377 -18.79 -11.69 24.59
C VAL A 377 -19.45 -12.53 23.52
N GLU A 378 -19.84 -13.76 23.88
CA GLU A 378 -20.52 -14.68 22.96
C GLU A 378 -22.01 -14.39 22.88
N THR A 379 -22.62 -14.08 24.03
CA THR A 379 -24.05 -13.81 24.11
C THR A 379 -24.38 -12.78 25.21
N GLY A 380 -25.48 -12.07 25.03
CA GLY A 380 -26.05 -11.14 26.05
C GLY A 380 -25.90 -9.66 25.70
N LEU A 381 -24.94 -9.26 24.82
CA LEU A 381 -24.76 -7.89 24.39
C LEU A 381 -24.74 -7.81 22.86
N LYS A 382 -24.91 -6.59 22.33
CA LYS A 382 -24.84 -6.27 20.90
C LYS A 382 -23.78 -5.21 20.62
N SER A 383 -23.28 -5.18 19.40
CA SER A 383 -22.39 -4.10 18.98
C SER A 383 -23.10 -2.76 19.07
N GLY A 384 -22.43 -1.77 19.67
CA GLY A 384 -22.99 -0.45 19.95
C GLY A 384 -23.61 -0.30 21.35
N ASP A 385 -23.82 -1.39 22.10
CA ASP A 385 -24.31 -1.31 23.47
C ASP A 385 -23.33 -0.54 24.36
N ARG A 386 -23.88 0.33 25.22
CA ARG A 386 -23.09 1.08 26.20
C ARG A 386 -23.19 0.37 27.54
N VAL A 387 -22.06 0.00 28.11
CA VAL A 387 -22.00 -0.68 29.42
C VAL A 387 -21.18 0.13 30.41
N VAL A 388 -21.51 0.02 31.67
CA VAL A 388 -20.84 0.74 32.75
C VAL A 388 -19.46 0.17 32.98
N LEU A 389 -18.45 1.04 33.04
CA LEU A 389 -17.09 0.68 33.42
C LEU A 389 -16.97 0.69 34.96
N LYS A 390 -16.36 -0.36 35.53
CA LYS A 390 -16.15 -0.52 36.99
C LYS A 390 -17.45 -0.38 37.80
N PRO A 391 -18.47 -1.20 37.56
CA PRO A 391 -19.80 -1.06 38.19
C PRO A 391 -19.81 -1.48 39.67
N LYS A 392 -19.10 -0.77 40.55
CA LYS A 392 -19.10 -1.05 42.01
C LYS A 392 -20.37 -0.53 42.63
N GLY A 393 -21.11 -1.43 43.32
CA GLY A 393 -22.27 -1.05 44.13
C GLY A 393 -23.55 -0.72 43.34
N LEU A 394 -23.58 -0.93 42.03
CA LEU A 394 -24.78 -0.73 41.23
C LEU A 394 -25.77 -1.90 41.40
N ARG A 395 -27.05 -1.58 41.35
CA ARG A 395 -28.18 -2.54 41.34
C ARG A 395 -28.98 -2.37 40.05
N ASP A 396 -29.69 -3.39 39.66
CA ASP A 396 -30.58 -3.34 38.50
C ASP A 396 -31.58 -2.19 38.65
N GLY A 397 -31.82 -1.43 37.57
CA GLY A 397 -32.71 -0.28 37.54
C GLY A 397 -32.17 1.02 38.17
N ALA A 398 -30.94 1.04 38.71
CA ALA A 398 -30.37 2.25 39.32
C ALA A 398 -30.26 3.40 38.29
N LYS A 399 -30.63 4.62 38.72
CA LYS A 399 -30.43 5.83 37.93
C LYS A 399 -28.96 6.24 37.92
N ILE A 400 -28.43 6.48 36.74
CA ILE A 400 -27.04 6.89 36.56
C ILE A 400 -26.95 8.20 35.79
N ARG A 401 -25.82 8.87 35.97
CA ARG A 401 -25.38 9.99 35.14
C ARG A 401 -24.07 9.56 34.46
N VAL A 402 -24.05 9.58 33.14
CA VAL A 402 -22.84 9.29 32.37
C VAL A 402 -21.86 10.48 32.55
N ALA A 403 -20.63 10.20 32.94
CA ALA A 403 -19.58 11.22 32.96
C ALA A 403 -19.28 11.63 31.51
N GLU A 404 -19.51 12.88 31.17
CA GLU A 404 -19.06 13.45 29.90
C GLU A 404 -17.52 13.61 29.98
N ARG A 405 -16.81 12.91 29.09
CA ARG A 405 -15.35 13.08 28.88
C ARG A 405 -15.09 13.91 27.64
#